data_8e73d63af7e1b714a1557aa77e91f681
#
_entry.id   8e73d63af7e1b714a1557aa77e91f681
#
_cell.length_a   1.000
_cell.length_b   1.000
_cell.length_c   1.000
_cell.angle_alpha   90.00
_cell.angle_beta   90.00
_cell.angle_gamma   90.00
#
_symmetry.space_group_name_H-M   'P 1'
#
loop_
_entity.id
_entity.type
_entity.pdbx_description
1 polymer ?
#
loop_
_entity_poly.entity_id
_entity_poly.type
_entity_poly.pdbx_seq_one_letter_code
_entity_poly.pdbx_strand_id
1 'polypeptide(L)'
;MFADCVRERYGAEAGFITMNAPMLLETLEKIGLHNPIICTNINKIGFRMCGGTKPYERLMTEGRCRLIAMSVFASGALPPQEALEYVCKYPHVESIVFGASSRRNTAQTRQLIERLSLDPREHLHGRGLTVCLER
;
A
#
# COMPACT_ATOMS: atom_id res chain seq x y z
N MET A 1 -0.98 -20.87 13.66
CA MET A 1 -0.56 -19.44 13.58
C MET A 1 -1.76 -18.55 13.26
N PHE A 2 -1.73 -17.24 13.51
CA PHE A 2 -2.88 -16.34 13.20
C PHE A 2 -3.35 -16.42 11.74
N ALA A 3 -2.41 -16.38 10.79
CA ALA A 3 -2.73 -16.48 9.37
C ALA A 3 -3.42 -17.79 8.97
N ASP A 4 -3.02 -18.90 9.58
CA ASP A 4 -3.65 -20.22 9.34
C ASP A 4 -5.08 -20.23 9.91
N CYS A 5 -5.27 -19.70 11.12
CA CYS A 5 -6.58 -19.58 11.73
C CYS A 5 -7.55 -18.74 10.87
N VAL A 6 -7.09 -17.63 10.29
CA VAL A 6 -7.90 -16.79 9.39
C VAL A 6 -8.27 -17.56 8.13
N ARG A 7 -7.32 -18.28 7.55
CA ARG A 7 -7.56 -19.09 6.34
C ARG A 7 -8.52 -20.24 6.60
N GLU A 8 -8.30 -21.01 7.65
CA GLU A 8 -9.09 -22.19 7.97
C GLU A 8 -10.52 -21.85 8.42
N ARG A 9 -10.65 -20.80 9.24
CA ARG A 9 -11.95 -20.46 9.83
C ARG A 9 -12.81 -19.56 8.96
N TYR A 10 -12.20 -18.68 8.17
CA TYR A 10 -12.91 -17.65 7.40
C TYR A 10 -12.72 -17.75 5.89
N GLY A 11 -11.87 -18.64 5.40
CA GLY A 11 -11.55 -18.73 3.98
C GLY A 11 -10.91 -17.47 3.40
N ALA A 12 -10.24 -16.67 4.23
CA ALA A 12 -9.67 -15.37 3.89
C ALA A 12 -8.15 -15.33 4.07
N GLU A 13 -7.48 -14.40 3.40
CA GLU A 13 -6.06 -14.11 3.64
C GLU A 13 -5.92 -13.15 4.81
N ALA A 14 -4.92 -13.40 5.67
CA ALA A 14 -4.59 -12.49 6.77
C ALA A 14 -3.76 -11.31 6.26
N GLY A 15 -4.18 -10.11 6.61
CA GLY A 15 -3.41 -8.87 6.41
C GLY A 15 -2.90 -8.32 7.74
N PHE A 16 -1.77 -7.64 7.69
CA PHE A 16 -1.12 -7.03 8.86
C PHE A 16 -1.01 -5.53 8.66
N ILE A 17 -1.28 -4.75 9.72
CA ILE A 17 -1.11 -3.30 9.70
C ILE A 17 0.04 -2.88 10.61
N THR A 18 0.89 -1.97 10.13
CA THR A 18 2.06 -1.52 10.89
C THR A 18 2.57 -0.15 10.43
N MET A 19 3.28 0.54 11.33
CA MET A 19 4.08 1.73 10.98
C MET A 19 5.55 1.37 10.71
N ASN A 20 5.95 0.10 10.91
CA ASN A 20 7.31 -0.39 10.65
C ASN A 20 7.27 -1.65 9.80
N ALA A 21 6.92 -1.46 8.51
CA ALA A 21 6.79 -2.56 7.57
C ALA A 21 8.10 -3.33 7.33
N PRO A 22 9.29 -2.70 7.26
CA PRO A 22 10.53 -3.44 7.10
C PRO A 22 10.77 -4.46 8.22
N MET A 23 10.63 -4.04 9.48
CA MET A 23 10.81 -4.93 10.63
C MET A 23 9.74 -6.02 10.70
N LEU A 24 8.48 -5.67 10.39
CA LEU A 24 7.40 -6.65 10.37
C LEU A 24 7.67 -7.73 9.33
N LEU A 25 8.05 -7.36 8.11
CA LEU A 25 8.33 -8.32 7.04
C LEU A 25 9.44 -9.29 7.44
N GLU A 26 10.56 -8.79 7.95
CA GLU A 26 11.66 -9.64 8.45
C GLU A 26 11.20 -10.62 9.54
N THR A 27 10.30 -10.16 10.43
CA THR A 27 9.76 -11.00 11.50
C THR A 27 8.83 -12.09 10.94
N LEU A 28 7.97 -11.76 9.99
CA LEU A 28 7.06 -12.71 9.35
C LEU A 28 7.82 -13.75 8.53
N GLU A 29 8.85 -13.36 7.80
CA GLU A 29 9.71 -14.29 7.06
C GLU A 29 10.46 -15.28 7.97
N LYS A 30 10.98 -14.82 9.14
CA LYS A 30 11.63 -15.70 10.13
C LYS A 30 10.72 -16.79 10.67
N ILE A 31 9.40 -16.55 10.67
CA ILE A 31 8.42 -17.57 11.10
C ILE A 31 7.79 -18.33 9.92
N GLY A 32 8.35 -18.17 8.70
CA GLY A 32 7.95 -18.90 7.50
C GLY A 32 6.72 -18.36 6.79
N LEU A 33 6.29 -17.13 7.09
CA LEU A 33 5.19 -16.49 6.35
C LEU A 33 5.77 -15.67 5.20
N HIS A 34 5.62 -16.18 3.99
CA HIS A 34 6.09 -15.54 2.76
C HIS A 34 4.99 -14.76 2.05
N ASN A 35 5.39 -13.68 1.38
CA ASN A 35 4.52 -12.80 0.60
C ASN A 35 3.26 -12.32 1.37
N PRO A 36 3.40 -11.80 2.61
CA PRO A 36 2.27 -11.34 3.41
C PRO A 36 1.63 -10.08 2.83
N ILE A 37 0.34 -9.87 3.13
CA ILE A 37 -0.33 -8.59 2.90
C ILE A 37 0.02 -7.65 4.06
N ILE A 38 0.63 -6.51 3.75
CA ILE A 38 1.02 -5.49 4.75
C ILE A 38 0.40 -4.14 4.39
N CYS A 39 -0.46 -3.63 5.27
CA CYS A 39 -0.97 -2.27 5.21
C CYS A 39 -0.04 -1.35 6.02
N THR A 40 0.50 -0.31 5.38
CA THR A 40 1.48 0.58 6.03
C THR A 40 1.46 1.98 5.44
N ASN A 41 2.03 2.94 6.19
CA ASN A 41 2.20 4.29 5.69
C ASN A 41 3.20 4.29 4.54
N ILE A 42 2.78 4.81 3.39
CA ILE A 42 3.63 5.01 2.21
C ILE A 42 3.38 6.40 1.65
N ASN A 43 4.37 7.27 1.73
CA ASN A 43 4.32 8.61 1.16
C ASN A 43 5.72 9.14 0.84
N LYS A 44 5.78 10.12 -0.03
CA LYS A 44 7.02 10.68 -0.55
C LYS A 44 7.94 11.33 0.51
N ILE A 45 7.36 11.83 1.61
CA ILE A 45 8.10 12.59 2.64
C ILE A 45 8.47 11.77 3.87
N GLY A 46 8.15 10.47 3.91
CA GLY A 46 8.48 9.60 5.05
C GLY A 46 7.60 9.81 6.28
N PHE A 47 6.44 10.45 6.14
CA PHE A 47 5.53 10.70 7.25
C PHE A 47 5.03 9.39 7.87
N ARG A 48 5.30 9.19 9.18
CA ARG A 48 4.99 7.97 9.94
C ARG A 48 5.59 6.69 9.34
N MET A 49 6.69 6.79 8.63
CA MET A 49 7.44 5.66 8.09
C MET A 49 8.70 5.44 8.91
N CYS A 50 8.75 4.36 9.69
CA CYS A 50 9.91 4.04 10.53
C CYS A 50 11.15 3.76 9.68
N GLY A 51 12.23 4.52 9.91
CA GLY A 51 13.45 4.43 9.11
C GLY A 51 13.45 5.29 7.84
N GLY A 52 12.39 6.11 7.62
CA GLY A 52 12.26 6.98 6.45
C GLY A 52 11.82 6.26 5.17
N THR A 53 12.01 6.89 4.01
CA THR A 53 11.49 6.38 2.72
C THR A 53 12.29 5.23 2.15
N LYS A 54 13.61 5.23 2.28
CA LYS A 54 14.50 4.25 1.61
C LYS A 54 14.19 2.78 1.90
N PRO A 55 13.94 2.34 3.17
CA PRO A 55 13.56 0.96 3.44
C PRO A 55 12.24 0.57 2.78
N TYR A 56 11.28 1.50 2.69
CA TYR A 56 9.99 1.26 2.07
C TYR A 56 10.07 1.22 0.54
N GLU A 57 10.93 2.04 -0.07
CA GLU A 57 11.19 1.98 -1.52
C GLU A 57 11.71 0.61 -1.93
N ARG A 58 12.56 -0.01 -1.09
CA ARG A 58 13.00 -1.40 -1.30
C ARG A 58 11.83 -2.38 -1.24
N LEU A 59 10.97 -2.30 -0.22
CA LEU A 59 9.79 -3.15 -0.10
C LEU A 59 8.88 -3.05 -1.32
N MET A 60 8.64 -1.82 -1.79
CA MET A 60 7.79 -1.54 -2.94
C MET A 60 8.38 -2.05 -4.27
N THR A 61 9.67 -2.35 -4.31
CA THR A 61 10.40 -2.79 -5.51
C THR A 61 10.72 -4.29 -5.51
N GLU A 62 11.01 -4.87 -4.33
CA GLU A 62 11.52 -6.24 -4.21
C GLU A 62 10.45 -7.35 -4.35
N GLY A 63 9.18 -7.04 -4.17
CA GLY A 63 8.09 -8.02 -4.32
C GLY A 63 8.05 -9.11 -3.25
N ARG A 64 8.62 -8.88 -2.08
CA ARG A 64 8.62 -9.82 -0.94
C ARG A 64 7.32 -9.81 -0.15
N CYS A 65 6.48 -8.80 -0.36
CA CYS A 65 5.17 -8.65 0.25
C CYS A 65 4.22 -7.91 -0.69
N ARG A 66 2.93 -8.02 -0.40
CA ARG A 66 1.84 -7.32 -1.08
C ARG A 66 1.48 -6.10 -0.24
N LEU A 67 1.58 -4.91 -0.81
CA LEU A 67 1.45 -3.67 -0.05
C LEU A 67 0.10 -2.98 -0.26
N ILE A 68 -0.51 -2.59 0.85
CA ILE A 68 -1.63 -1.65 0.89
C ILE A 68 -1.09 -0.33 1.44
N ALA A 69 -1.06 0.71 0.61
CA ALA A 69 -0.57 2.02 1.02
C ALA A 69 -1.64 2.81 1.77
N MET A 70 -1.32 3.29 2.97
CA MET A 70 -2.13 4.26 3.71
C MET A 70 -1.34 5.55 3.95
N SER A 71 -2.03 6.61 4.38
CA SER A 71 -1.44 7.94 4.64
C SER A 71 -0.66 8.52 3.46
N VAL A 72 -1.08 8.21 2.24
CA VAL A 72 -0.39 8.62 1.01
C VAL A 72 -0.27 10.13 0.86
N PHE A 73 -1.25 10.87 1.36
CA PHE A 73 -1.27 12.34 1.35
C PHE A 73 -0.52 12.98 2.53
N ALA A 74 0.11 12.18 3.40
CA ALA A 74 0.85 12.65 4.59
C ALA A 74 0.05 13.66 5.42
N SER A 75 -1.21 13.34 5.75
CA SER A 75 -2.16 14.23 6.44
C SER A 75 -2.42 15.56 5.73
N GLY A 76 -2.38 15.57 4.40
CA GLY A 76 -2.62 16.76 3.59
C GLY A 76 -1.37 17.60 3.30
N ALA A 77 -0.20 17.16 3.72
CA ALA A 77 1.08 17.83 3.43
C ALA A 77 1.52 17.67 1.97
N LEU A 78 0.99 16.70 1.25
CA LEU A 78 1.29 16.47 -0.16
C LEU A 78 0.08 16.74 -1.06
N PRO A 79 0.26 17.43 -2.19
CA PRO A 79 -0.77 17.53 -3.21
C PRO A 79 -1.17 16.15 -3.73
N PRO A 80 -2.46 15.88 -3.99
CA PRO A 80 -2.94 14.56 -4.42
C PRO A 80 -2.24 14.00 -5.66
N GLN A 81 -1.97 14.84 -6.66
CA GLN A 81 -1.27 14.44 -7.88
C GLN A 81 0.12 13.90 -7.56
N GLU A 82 0.93 14.67 -6.83
CA GLU A 82 2.29 14.31 -6.48
C GLU A 82 2.37 13.06 -5.58
N ALA A 83 1.45 12.97 -4.61
CA ALA A 83 1.37 11.83 -3.71
C ALA A 83 1.08 10.53 -4.44
N LEU A 84 0.11 10.55 -5.36
CA LEU A 84 -0.32 9.37 -6.11
C LEU A 84 0.68 8.99 -7.21
N GLU A 85 1.31 9.95 -7.89
CA GLU A 85 2.42 9.68 -8.81
C GLU A 85 3.58 8.95 -8.11
N TYR A 86 3.88 9.33 -6.87
CA TYR A 86 4.91 8.63 -6.09
C TYR A 86 4.53 7.19 -5.78
N VAL A 87 3.30 6.93 -5.34
CA VAL A 87 2.88 5.60 -4.90
C VAL A 87 2.57 4.67 -6.07
N CYS A 88 1.88 5.16 -7.09
CA CYS A 88 1.44 4.34 -8.24
C CYS A 88 2.57 3.87 -9.15
N LYS A 89 3.77 4.47 -9.06
CA LYS A 89 4.93 4.01 -9.85
C LYS A 89 5.52 2.68 -9.36
N TYR A 90 5.19 2.23 -8.14
CA TYR A 90 5.77 1.03 -7.56
C TYR A 90 4.90 -0.21 -7.82
N PRO A 91 5.46 -1.28 -8.41
CA PRO A 91 4.68 -2.42 -8.92
C PRO A 91 4.06 -3.30 -7.81
N HIS A 92 4.60 -3.25 -6.59
CA HIS A 92 4.14 -4.10 -5.48
C HIS A 92 3.20 -3.38 -4.50
N VAL A 93 2.76 -2.16 -4.82
CA VAL A 93 1.65 -1.50 -4.15
C VAL A 93 0.36 -1.92 -4.84
N GLU A 94 -0.41 -2.82 -4.23
CA GLU A 94 -1.62 -3.41 -4.82
C GLU A 94 -2.89 -2.59 -4.53
N SER A 95 -2.88 -1.81 -3.46
CA SER A 95 -4.06 -1.03 -3.04
C SER A 95 -3.66 0.26 -2.34
N ILE A 96 -4.56 1.24 -2.41
CA ILE A 96 -4.43 2.51 -1.70
C ILE A 96 -5.67 2.71 -0.83
N VAL A 97 -5.45 2.97 0.46
CA VAL A 97 -6.48 3.37 1.42
C VAL A 97 -6.34 4.86 1.68
N PHE A 98 -7.42 5.60 1.49
CA PHE A 98 -7.44 7.04 1.75
C PHE A 98 -8.76 7.52 2.34
N GLY A 99 -8.68 8.54 3.18
CA GLY A 99 -9.84 9.28 3.67
C GLY A 99 -10.15 10.47 2.76
N ALA A 100 -11.42 10.82 2.63
CA ALA A 100 -11.85 12.00 1.91
C ALA A 100 -12.99 12.73 2.64
N SER A 101 -12.95 14.07 2.63
CA SER A 101 -13.92 14.92 3.31
C SER A 101 -15.25 15.07 2.55
N SER A 102 -15.35 14.60 1.31
CA SER A 102 -16.54 14.69 0.49
C SER A 102 -16.57 13.62 -0.61
N ARG A 103 -17.79 13.30 -1.11
CA ARG A 103 -17.98 12.43 -2.26
C ARG A 103 -17.24 12.91 -3.51
N ARG A 104 -17.16 14.22 -3.70
CA ARG A 104 -16.43 14.84 -4.82
C ARG A 104 -14.93 14.53 -4.72
N ASN A 105 -14.34 14.72 -3.54
CA ASN A 105 -12.91 14.43 -3.30
C ASN A 105 -12.62 12.93 -3.47
N THR A 106 -13.50 12.06 -2.99
CA THR A 106 -13.42 10.62 -3.23
C THR A 106 -13.38 10.29 -4.72
N ALA A 107 -14.32 10.83 -5.50
CA ALA A 107 -14.40 10.57 -6.93
C ALA A 107 -13.16 11.09 -7.68
N GLN A 108 -12.68 12.28 -7.35
CA GLN A 108 -11.48 12.87 -7.96
C GLN A 108 -10.22 12.04 -7.65
N THR A 109 -10.05 11.63 -6.40
CA THR A 109 -8.90 10.80 -6.00
C THR A 109 -8.93 9.44 -6.69
N ARG A 110 -10.10 8.80 -6.76
CA ARG A 110 -10.28 7.54 -7.47
C ARG A 110 -9.93 7.66 -8.95
N GLN A 111 -10.45 8.66 -9.64
CA GLN A 111 -10.15 8.91 -11.06
C GLN A 111 -8.65 9.13 -11.30
N LEU A 112 -7.99 9.82 -10.37
CA LEU A 112 -6.56 10.06 -10.44
C LEU A 112 -5.75 8.77 -10.28
N ILE A 113 -6.13 7.91 -9.33
CA ILE A 113 -5.51 6.58 -9.14
C ILE A 113 -5.71 5.73 -10.40
N GLU A 114 -6.93 5.64 -10.93
CA GLU A 114 -7.24 4.87 -12.15
C GLU A 114 -6.37 5.34 -13.32
N ARG A 115 -6.25 6.65 -13.52
CA ARG A 115 -5.44 7.22 -14.61
C ARG A 115 -3.95 6.88 -14.47
N LEU A 116 -3.40 6.99 -13.26
CA LEU A 116 -1.98 6.73 -12.99
C LEU A 116 -1.64 5.23 -13.02
N SER A 117 -2.62 4.37 -12.73
CA SER A 117 -2.46 2.91 -12.77
C SER A 117 -2.55 2.33 -14.20
N LEU A 118 -3.12 3.09 -15.13
CA LEU A 118 -3.32 2.68 -16.53
C LEU A 118 -2.17 3.11 -17.45
N ASP A 119 -1.13 3.80 -16.97
CA ASP A 119 0.00 4.20 -17.82
C ASP A 119 0.80 2.95 -18.26
N PRO A 120 0.77 2.56 -19.57
CA PRO A 120 1.25 1.26 -20.04
C PRO A 120 2.77 1.11 -20.00
N ARG A 121 3.51 2.17 -19.64
CA ARG A 121 4.97 2.19 -19.76
C ARG A 121 5.71 1.48 -18.64
N GLU A 122 5.03 1.06 -17.54
CA GLU A 122 5.69 0.43 -16.40
C GLU A 122 4.99 -0.82 -15.80
N HIS A 123 3.81 -1.24 -16.29
CA HIS A 123 3.08 -2.39 -15.72
C HIS A 123 3.02 -3.59 -16.66
N LEU A 124 4.10 -4.37 -16.72
CA LEU A 124 4.15 -5.68 -17.39
C LEU A 124 3.38 -6.79 -16.63
N HIS A 125 2.63 -6.47 -15.57
CA HIS A 125 1.82 -7.46 -14.86
C HIS A 125 0.47 -6.85 -14.49
N GLY A 126 -0.57 -7.25 -15.23
CA GLY A 126 -1.95 -6.77 -15.16
C GLY A 126 -2.65 -7.02 -13.82
N ARG A 127 -2.38 -6.21 -12.81
CA ARG A 127 -3.18 -6.12 -11.60
C ARG A 127 -3.58 -4.67 -11.39
N GLY A 128 -4.87 -4.40 -11.57
CA GLY A 128 -5.43 -3.07 -11.26
C GLY A 128 -5.32 -2.77 -9.76
N LEU A 129 -4.94 -1.53 -9.41
CA LEU A 129 -4.95 -1.04 -8.03
C LEU A 129 -6.37 -1.06 -7.47
N THR A 130 -6.56 -1.70 -6.31
CA THR A 130 -7.82 -1.70 -5.59
C THR A 130 -7.92 -0.48 -4.69
N VAL A 131 -9.02 0.26 -4.78
CA VAL A 131 -9.30 1.43 -3.94
C VAL A 131 -10.20 1.02 -2.78
N CYS A 132 -9.71 1.14 -1.55
CA CYS A 132 -10.49 0.96 -0.34
C CYS A 132 -10.80 2.33 0.27
N LEU A 133 -12.08 2.55 0.60
CA LEU A 133 -12.57 3.79 1.21
C LEU A 133 -12.76 3.58 2.71
N GLU A 134 -12.12 4.41 3.53
CA GLU A 134 -12.47 4.56 4.94
C GLU A 134 -13.53 5.66 5.09
N ARG A 135 -14.54 5.40 5.93
CA ARG A 135 -15.59 6.36 6.30
C ARG A 135 -15.17 7.16 7.51
#